data_ab00be8657c5e2a93a6dac016a173a68
#
_entry.id   ab00be8657c5e2a93a6dac016a173a68
#
_cell.length_a   1.000
_cell.length_b   1.000
_cell.length_c   1.000
_cell.angle_alpha   90.00
_cell.angle_beta   90.00
_cell.angle_gamma   90.00
#
_symmetry.space_group_name_H-M   'P 1'
#
loop_
_entity.id
_entity.type
_entity.pdbx_description
1 polymer ?
#
loop_
_entity_poly.entity_id
_entity_poly.type
_entity_poly.pdbx_seq_one_letter_code
_entity_poly.pdbx_strand_id
1 'polypeptide(L)'
;MQQSHAKVTFTDAAGNSSSVNDTQTYTIDTTAPDAPVINPVNGTDPITGTAEPGSTVTVTYPDGSTTTVVAGPDGTWTVPNPGLNDGDKVTAIATDPAGNPSLPGTATVDAVGPNTDGVNFTVDSVTADNVINASEASGNVTVTGVLKNVPADAANTVVTVVINGQTYTATVDSTAGTWTVSVPGSDLTADADKTIDAKVTFTDAAGNSSSVNDTHTYTVDTVAPNAPVLDPINATDPVSGTAEAGSTVTVTYP
;
A
#
# COMPACT_ATOMS: atom_id res chain seq x y z
N MET A 1 15.25 -46.22 5.22
CA MET A 1 16.67 -46.41 4.88
C MET A 1 16.88 -47.76 4.27
N GLN A 2 17.47 -47.84 3.10
CA GLN A 2 17.88 -49.07 2.47
C GLN A 2 19.38 -49.22 2.63
N GLN A 3 19.87 -50.46 2.51
CA GLN A 3 21.31 -50.75 2.62
C GLN A 3 21.75 -51.54 1.36
N SER A 4 22.86 -51.11 0.80
CA SER A 4 23.60 -51.84 -0.21
C SER A 4 24.77 -52.55 0.47
N HIS A 5 24.91 -53.83 0.21
CA HIS A 5 25.97 -54.66 0.73
C HIS A 5 26.87 -55.06 -0.43
N ALA A 6 28.14 -54.70 -0.36
CA ALA A 6 29.17 -55.17 -1.30
C ALA A 6 30.11 -56.13 -0.57
N LYS A 7 30.44 -57.27 -1.23
CA LYS A 7 31.45 -58.17 -0.75
C LYS A 7 32.49 -58.38 -1.85
N VAL A 8 33.72 -58.11 -1.56
CA VAL A 8 34.85 -58.42 -2.45
C VAL A 8 35.62 -59.60 -1.85
N THR A 9 35.80 -60.63 -2.64
CA THR A 9 36.55 -61.83 -2.24
C THR A 9 37.78 -61.94 -3.11
N PHE A 10 38.91 -62.11 -2.50
CA PHE A 10 40.20 -62.37 -3.14
C PHE A 10 40.57 -63.86 -2.91
N THR A 11 40.91 -64.56 -3.99
CA THR A 11 41.34 -65.96 -3.91
C THR A 11 42.71 -66.09 -4.54
N ASP A 12 43.65 -66.72 -3.86
CA ASP A 12 45.01 -66.99 -4.39
C ASP A 12 45.01 -68.25 -5.30
N ALA A 13 46.13 -68.51 -5.93
CA ALA A 13 46.31 -69.65 -6.85
C ALA A 13 46.22 -71.03 -6.16
N ALA A 14 46.34 -71.09 -4.82
CA ALA A 14 46.24 -72.27 -4.00
C ALA A 14 44.78 -72.52 -3.51
N GLY A 15 43.84 -71.59 -3.82
CA GLY A 15 42.45 -71.68 -3.43
C GLY A 15 42.09 -71.00 -2.10
N ASN A 16 43.04 -70.32 -1.43
CA ASN A 16 42.77 -69.61 -0.16
C ASN A 16 42.09 -68.30 -0.47
N SER A 17 41.00 -68.00 0.26
CA SER A 17 40.19 -66.79 0.05
C SER A 17 40.12 -65.91 1.27
N SER A 18 40.20 -64.60 1.04
CA SER A 18 39.85 -63.55 1.99
C SER A 18 38.77 -62.62 1.45
N SER A 19 37.96 -62.06 2.28
CA SER A 19 36.90 -61.15 1.84
C SER A 19 36.80 -59.92 2.74
N VAL A 20 36.41 -58.81 2.13
CA VAL A 20 36.01 -57.56 2.80
C VAL A 20 34.57 -57.25 2.44
N ASN A 21 33.80 -56.82 3.42
CA ASN A 21 32.42 -56.37 3.22
C ASN A 21 32.36 -54.87 3.46
N ASP A 22 31.57 -54.18 2.64
CA ASP A 22 31.18 -52.78 2.89
C ASP A 22 29.67 -52.66 2.82
N THR A 23 29.14 -51.78 3.63
CA THR A 23 27.72 -51.50 3.73
C THR A 23 27.46 -50.00 3.65
N GLN A 24 26.78 -49.61 2.60
CA GLN A 24 26.37 -48.23 2.42
C GLN A 24 24.87 -48.11 2.68
N THR A 25 24.50 -47.08 3.47
CA THR A 25 23.07 -46.74 3.65
C THR A 25 22.69 -45.62 2.68
N TYR A 26 21.50 -45.75 2.09
CA TYR A 26 20.95 -44.73 1.22
C TYR A 26 19.45 -44.54 1.49
N THR A 27 18.93 -43.39 1.13
CA THR A 27 17.50 -43.10 1.13
C THR A 27 16.98 -43.08 -0.31
N ILE A 28 15.77 -43.60 -0.50
CA ILE A 28 15.05 -43.43 -1.76
C ILE A 28 13.95 -42.44 -1.47
N ASP A 29 13.92 -41.36 -2.23
CA ASP A 29 12.85 -40.39 -2.26
C ASP A 29 12.35 -40.27 -3.70
N THR A 30 11.06 -40.56 -3.91
CA THR A 30 10.40 -40.51 -5.21
C THR A 30 9.18 -39.58 -5.17
N THR A 31 9.03 -38.83 -4.10
CA THR A 31 7.93 -37.88 -3.89
C THR A 31 8.36 -36.51 -4.41
N ALA A 32 7.72 -36.03 -5.45
CA ALA A 32 7.98 -34.69 -5.96
C ALA A 32 7.37 -33.64 -5.00
N PRO A 33 7.98 -32.47 -4.89
CA PRO A 33 7.40 -31.35 -4.15
C PRO A 33 6.10 -30.86 -4.80
N ASP A 34 5.30 -30.11 -4.03
CA ASP A 34 4.17 -29.37 -4.58
C ASP A 34 4.66 -28.27 -5.55
N ALA A 35 3.77 -27.90 -6.50
CA ALA A 35 4.07 -26.81 -7.43
C ALA A 35 4.35 -25.51 -6.65
N PRO A 36 5.40 -24.74 -7.00
CA PRO A 36 5.67 -23.44 -6.38
C PRO A 36 4.48 -22.48 -6.52
N VAL A 37 4.23 -21.70 -5.48
CA VAL A 37 3.33 -20.55 -5.56
C VAL A 37 4.20 -19.33 -5.91
N ILE A 38 3.78 -18.60 -6.94
CA ILE A 38 4.37 -17.31 -7.31
C ILE A 38 3.41 -16.23 -6.80
N ASN A 39 3.91 -15.28 -6.01
CA ASN A 39 3.13 -14.13 -5.57
C ASN A 39 2.76 -13.24 -6.77
N PRO A 40 1.79 -12.30 -6.64
CA PRO A 40 1.52 -11.33 -7.69
C PRO A 40 2.80 -10.64 -8.16
N VAL A 41 2.97 -10.49 -9.47
CA VAL A 41 4.20 -10.00 -10.12
C VAL A 41 3.88 -8.73 -10.86
N ASN A 42 4.63 -7.65 -10.58
CA ASN A 42 4.62 -6.43 -11.39
C ASN A 42 5.83 -6.38 -12.35
N GLY A 43 5.95 -5.27 -13.10
CA GLY A 43 7.00 -5.10 -14.10
C GLY A 43 8.41 -4.88 -13.54
N THR A 44 8.60 -4.58 -12.25
CA THR A 44 9.87 -4.06 -11.71
C THR A 44 10.35 -4.71 -10.43
N ASP A 45 9.44 -5.07 -9.52
CA ASP A 45 9.83 -5.62 -8.22
C ASP A 45 10.36 -7.06 -8.35
N PRO A 46 11.25 -7.52 -7.44
CA PRO A 46 11.70 -8.90 -7.43
C PRO A 46 10.54 -9.88 -7.41
N ILE A 47 10.65 -10.97 -8.16
CA ILE A 47 9.65 -12.03 -8.18
C ILE A 47 9.85 -12.88 -6.93
N THR A 48 8.79 -13.07 -6.17
CA THR A 48 8.79 -13.81 -4.91
C THR A 48 7.77 -14.93 -4.93
N GLY A 49 7.94 -15.89 -4.03
CA GLY A 49 6.98 -16.98 -3.90
C GLY A 49 7.32 -17.93 -2.78
N THR A 50 6.62 -19.05 -2.76
CA THR A 50 6.87 -20.17 -1.82
C THR A 50 7.01 -21.49 -2.54
N ALA A 51 7.81 -22.38 -1.99
CA ALA A 51 8.04 -23.75 -2.45
C ALA A 51 8.42 -24.64 -1.24
N GLU A 52 8.62 -25.92 -1.46
CA GLU A 52 9.12 -26.82 -0.42
C GLU A 52 10.47 -26.32 0.12
N PRO A 53 10.65 -26.20 1.45
CA PRO A 53 11.89 -25.77 2.06
C PRO A 53 13.08 -26.62 1.59
N GLY A 54 14.15 -25.96 1.14
CA GLY A 54 15.36 -26.62 0.66
C GLY A 54 15.28 -27.13 -0.79
N SER A 55 14.15 -27.04 -1.47
CA SER A 55 14.06 -27.34 -2.91
C SER A 55 14.75 -26.24 -3.74
N THR A 56 15.24 -26.63 -4.92
CA THR A 56 15.76 -25.69 -5.91
C THR A 56 14.62 -25.23 -6.82
N VAL A 57 14.27 -23.95 -6.76
CA VAL A 57 13.25 -23.32 -7.62
C VAL A 57 13.92 -22.80 -8.88
N THR A 58 13.47 -23.27 -10.03
CA THR A 58 13.87 -22.78 -11.36
C THR A 58 12.76 -21.91 -11.92
N VAL A 59 13.02 -20.61 -12.06
CA VAL A 59 12.08 -19.64 -12.66
C VAL A 59 12.44 -19.46 -14.13
N THR A 60 11.45 -19.60 -15.02
CA THR A 60 11.57 -19.38 -16.46
C THR A 60 10.83 -18.11 -16.84
N TYR A 61 11.52 -17.19 -17.52
CA TYR A 61 11.00 -15.93 -18.01
C TYR A 61 10.40 -16.08 -19.44
N PRO A 62 9.64 -15.07 -19.93
CA PRO A 62 9.00 -15.13 -21.24
C PRO A 62 9.95 -15.32 -22.42
N ASP A 63 11.20 -14.84 -22.31
CA ASP A 63 12.25 -15.00 -23.32
C ASP A 63 12.91 -16.38 -23.32
N GLY A 64 12.49 -17.28 -22.42
CA GLY A 64 13.05 -18.62 -22.23
C GLY A 64 14.31 -18.66 -21.36
N SER A 65 14.80 -17.53 -20.87
CA SER A 65 15.90 -17.52 -19.90
C SER A 65 15.44 -18.03 -18.54
N THR A 66 16.38 -18.52 -17.73
CA THR A 66 16.06 -19.10 -16.41
C THR A 66 16.96 -18.57 -15.33
N THR A 67 16.41 -18.50 -14.12
CA THR A 67 17.14 -18.21 -12.88
C THR A 67 16.79 -19.27 -11.83
N THR A 68 17.76 -19.67 -11.00
CA THR A 68 17.57 -20.66 -9.94
C THR A 68 17.83 -20.04 -8.57
N VAL A 69 17.06 -20.51 -7.57
CA VAL A 69 17.24 -20.15 -6.16
C VAL A 69 16.84 -21.34 -5.28
N VAL A 70 17.43 -21.45 -4.10
CA VAL A 70 17.01 -22.45 -3.11
C VAL A 70 15.97 -21.82 -2.18
N ALA A 71 14.83 -22.48 -2.02
CA ALA A 71 13.80 -22.06 -1.07
C ALA A 71 14.33 -22.11 0.37
N GLY A 72 14.09 -21.04 1.11
CA GLY A 72 14.51 -20.89 2.50
C GLY A 72 13.88 -21.91 3.45
N PRO A 73 14.30 -21.94 4.73
CA PRO A 73 13.72 -22.83 5.73
C PRO A 73 12.22 -22.61 5.98
N ASP A 74 11.74 -21.40 5.69
CA ASP A 74 10.33 -21.00 5.74
C ASP A 74 9.59 -21.25 4.43
N GLY A 75 10.26 -21.79 3.42
CA GLY A 75 9.75 -22.07 2.09
C GLY A 75 9.76 -20.83 1.16
N THR A 76 10.16 -19.66 1.61
CA THR A 76 10.18 -18.46 0.75
C THR A 76 11.35 -18.46 -0.22
N TRP A 77 11.14 -17.86 -1.39
CA TRP A 77 12.19 -17.66 -2.39
C TRP A 77 12.01 -16.31 -3.10
N THR A 78 13.10 -15.78 -3.63
CA THR A 78 13.12 -14.50 -4.36
C THR A 78 14.12 -14.58 -5.50
N VAL A 79 13.75 -14.06 -6.67
CA VAL A 79 14.63 -13.91 -7.84
C VAL A 79 14.52 -12.50 -8.43
N PRO A 80 15.56 -12.00 -9.13
CA PRO A 80 15.46 -10.72 -9.84
C PRO A 80 14.36 -10.71 -10.88
N ASN A 81 13.71 -9.54 -11.06
CA ASN A 81 12.83 -9.26 -12.18
C ASN A 81 13.66 -8.59 -13.30
N PRO A 82 13.68 -9.11 -14.52
CA PRO A 82 14.45 -8.53 -15.62
C PRO A 82 13.79 -7.28 -16.25
N GLY A 83 12.63 -6.83 -15.76
CA GLY A 83 11.81 -5.80 -16.37
C GLY A 83 10.76 -6.43 -17.29
N LEU A 84 9.77 -7.09 -16.69
CA LEU A 84 8.70 -7.79 -17.39
C LEU A 84 7.59 -6.81 -17.81
N ASN A 85 6.89 -7.15 -18.90
CA ASN A 85 5.77 -6.38 -19.40
C ASN A 85 4.44 -6.93 -18.91
N ASP A 86 3.41 -6.11 -18.93
CA ASP A 86 2.05 -6.51 -18.64
C ASP A 86 1.61 -7.68 -19.52
N GLY A 87 0.97 -8.69 -18.91
CA GLY A 87 0.54 -9.91 -19.59
C GLY A 87 1.62 -10.97 -19.83
N ASP A 88 2.89 -10.68 -19.53
CA ASP A 88 3.97 -11.67 -19.57
C ASP A 88 3.68 -12.84 -18.61
N LYS A 89 4.19 -14.04 -18.94
CA LYS A 89 4.01 -15.23 -18.09
C LYS A 89 5.35 -15.67 -17.51
N VAL A 90 5.34 -15.91 -16.21
CA VAL A 90 6.45 -16.49 -15.47
C VAL A 90 6.04 -17.89 -15.00
N THR A 91 6.97 -18.84 -15.09
CA THR A 91 6.78 -20.23 -14.65
C THR A 91 7.85 -20.60 -13.66
N ALA A 92 7.51 -21.32 -12.58
CA ALA A 92 8.45 -21.84 -11.61
C ALA A 92 8.27 -23.35 -11.41
N ILE A 93 9.37 -24.09 -11.29
CA ILE A 93 9.41 -25.52 -10.95
C ILE A 93 10.33 -25.69 -9.75
N ALA A 94 9.86 -26.40 -8.72
CA ALA A 94 10.68 -26.81 -7.59
C ALA A 94 11.25 -28.21 -7.85
N THR A 95 12.52 -28.40 -7.51
CA THR A 95 13.17 -29.72 -7.54
C THR A 95 13.72 -30.00 -6.15
N ASP A 96 13.35 -31.12 -5.55
CA ASP A 96 13.83 -31.51 -4.24
C ASP A 96 15.33 -31.92 -4.26
N PRO A 97 15.96 -32.12 -3.10
CA PRO A 97 17.35 -32.59 -3.04
C PRO A 97 17.58 -34.00 -3.62
N ALA A 98 16.52 -34.80 -3.78
CA ALA A 98 16.60 -36.12 -4.40
C ALA A 98 16.53 -36.06 -5.95
N GLY A 99 16.14 -34.91 -6.51
CA GLY A 99 16.04 -34.66 -7.94
C GLY A 99 14.63 -34.85 -8.52
N ASN A 100 13.59 -34.95 -7.70
CA ASN A 100 12.22 -35.05 -8.18
C ASN A 100 11.66 -33.66 -8.49
N PRO A 101 11.22 -33.35 -9.74
CA PRO A 101 10.65 -32.05 -10.08
C PRO A 101 9.15 -31.99 -9.77
N SER A 102 8.68 -30.82 -9.34
CA SER A 102 7.26 -30.52 -9.18
C SER A 102 6.54 -30.31 -10.51
N LEU A 103 5.22 -30.18 -10.46
CA LEU A 103 4.46 -29.50 -11.51
C LEU A 103 4.81 -28.00 -11.53
N PRO A 104 4.63 -27.32 -12.68
CA PRO A 104 4.91 -25.89 -12.77
C PRO A 104 3.87 -25.06 -12.05
N GLY A 105 4.31 -24.08 -11.24
CA GLY A 105 3.55 -22.92 -10.83
C GLY A 105 3.64 -21.83 -11.90
N THR A 106 2.59 -21.04 -12.11
CA THR A 106 2.57 -19.97 -13.11
C THR A 106 1.96 -18.70 -12.55
N ALA A 107 2.45 -17.52 -13.00
CA ALA A 107 1.85 -16.22 -12.75
C ALA A 107 1.83 -15.41 -14.04
N THR A 108 0.85 -14.53 -14.17
CA THR A 108 0.82 -13.50 -15.20
C THR A 108 1.23 -12.18 -14.58
N VAL A 109 2.11 -11.44 -15.25
CA VAL A 109 2.58 -10.14 -14.82
C VAL A 109 1.46 -9.13 -15.00
N ASP A 110 1.21 -8.33 -13.96
CA ASP A 110 0.37 -7.15 -13.98
C ASP A 110 1.29 -5.94 -13.75
N ALA A 111 1.56 -5.18 -14.80
CA ALA A 111 2.45 -4.02 -14.75
C ALA A 111 1.68 -2.69 -14.90
N VAL A 112 0.36 -2.72 -14.76
CA VAL A 112 -0.53 -1.56 -14.92
C VAL A 112 -1.22 -1.27 -13.60
N GLY A 113 -1.07 -0.05 -13.10
CA GLY A 113 -1.77 0.37 -11.89
C GLY A 113 -3.27 0.53 -12.11
N PRO A 114 -4.06 0.55 -11.01
CA PRO A 114 -5.51 0.64 -11.07
C PRO A 114 -6.02 1.76 -11.98
N ASN A 115 -7.04 1.46 -12.78
CA ASN A 115 -7.62 2.46 -13.68
C ASN A 115 -8.41 3.50 -12.88
N THR A 116 -8.00 4.77 -13.00
CA THR A 116 -8.61 5.91 -12.29
C THR A 116 -9.67 6.64 -13.09
N ASP A 117 -10.02 6.16 -14.28
CA ASP A 117 -11.07 6.75 -15.09
C ASP A 117 -12.44 6.69 -14.36
N GLY A 118 -13.07 7.86 -14.20
CA GLY A 118 -14.35 7.97 -13.51
C GLY A 118 -14.28 7.96 -11.99
N VAL A 119 -13.10 7.91 -11.37
CA VAL A 119 -12.95 8.16 -9.94
C VAL A 119 -13.42 9.57 -9.63
N ASN A 120 -14.33 9.71 -8.67
CA ASN A 120 -14.75 11.01 -8.16
C ASN A 120 -14.06 11.25 -6.82
N PHE A 121 -13.03 12.11 -6.85
CA PHE A 121 -12.24 12.51 -5.68
C PHE A 121 -12.28 14.02 -5.56
N THR A 122 -12.82 14.56 -4.45
CA THR A 122 -12.93 16.00 -4.19
C THR A 122 -12.64 16.35 -2.75
N VAL A 123 -12.22 17.58 -2.54
CA VAL A 123 -12.11 18.26 -1.23
C VAL A 123 -13.30 19.16 -1.06
N ASP A 124 -13.99 19.07 0.08
CA ASP A 124 -15.09 19.96 0.44
C ASP A 124 -14.57 21.30 1.00
N SER A 125 -15.47 22.27 1.17
CA SER A 125 -15.17 23.50 1.93
C SER A 125 -14.66 23.17 3.32
N VAL A 126 -13.59 23.85 3.75
CA VAL A 126 -12.88 23.58 5.02
C VAL A 126 -13.75 23.78 6.23
N THR A 127 -14.62 24.81 6.16
CA THR A 127 -15.64 25.15 7.14
C THR A 127 -16.94 25.47 6.40
N ALA A 128 -18.03 25.76 7.12
CA ALA A 128 -19.31 26.05 6.49
C ALA A 128 -19.28 27.30 5.59
N ASP A 129 -18.42 28.26 5.88
CA ASP A 129 -18.21 29.50 5.12
C ASP A 129 -16.88 29.56 4.37
N ASN A 130 -16.07 28.50 4.47
CA ASN A 130 -14.74 28.38 3.88
C ASN A 130 -13.75 29.44 4.37
N VAL A 131 -13.94 29.93 5.60
CA VAL A 131 -13.07 30.90 6.28
C VAL A 131 -12.61 30.31 7.61
N ILE A 132 -11.32 30.33 7.89
CA ILE A 132 -10.78 29.94 9.19
C ILE A 132 -10.81 31.15 10.12
N ASN A 133 -11.68 31.14 11.12
CA ASN A 133 -11.77 32.17 12.14
C ASN A 133 -10.83 31.91 13.33
N ALA A 134 -10.79 32.85 14.30
CA ALA A 134 -9.89 32.77 15.47
C ALA A 134 -10.15 31.52 16.35
N SER A 135 -11.41 31.06 16.45
CA SER A 135 -11.76 29.85 17.21
C SER A 135 -11.26 28.59 16.53
N GLU A 136 -11.48 28.48 15.22
CA GLU A 136 -11.03 27.34 14.40
C GLU A 136 -9.51 27.30 14.30
N ALA A 137 -8.85 28.46 14.20
CA ALA A 137 -7.39 28.58 14.20
C ALA A 137 -6.73 28.03 15.48
N SER A 138 -7.45 28.06 16.61
CA SER A 138 -6.94 27.59 17.91
C SER A 138 -7.26 26.13 18.21
N GLY A 139 -8.05 25.47 17.39
CA GLY A 139 -8.49 24.07 17.55
C GLY A 139 -8.06 23.15 16.41
N ASN A 140 -8.70 22.01 16.36
CA ASN A 140 -8.63 21.13 15.20
C ASN A 140 -9.79 21.39 14.24
N VAL A 141 -9.52 21.40 12.97
CA VAL A 141 -10.50 21.54 11.90
C VAL A 141 -10.63 20.17 11.19
N THR A 142 -11.86 19.75 10.93
CA THR A 142 -12.09 18.53 10.17
C THR A 142 -12.23 18.88 8.68
N VAL A 143 -11.28 18.40 7.88
CA VAL A 143 -11.34 18.47 6.43
C VAL A 143 -11.99 17.21 5.90
N THR A 144 -12.95 17.36 4.98
CA THR A 144 -13.71 16.26 4.39
C THR A 144 -13.67 16.31 2.86
N GLY A 145 -14.15 15.25 2.25
CA GLY A 145 -14.34 15.20 0.82
C GLY A 145 -15.01 13.90 0.35
N VAL A 146 -15.20 13.82 -0.94
CA VAL A 146 -15.84 12.68 -1.61
C VAL A 146 -14.76 11.76 -2.17
N LEU A 147 -14.97 10.44 -2.07
CA LEU A 147 -14.24 9.42 -2.79
C LEU A 147 -15.21 8.34 -3.26
N LYS A 148 -15.53 8.33 -4.54
CA LYS A 148 -16.44 7.35 -5.16
C LYS A 148 -15.79 6.71 -6.39
N ASN A 149 -16.37 5.58 -6.80
CA ASN A 149 -15.89 4.81 -7.95
C ASN A 149 -14.43 4.37 -7.79
N VAL A 150 -14.08 3.91 -6.59
CA VAL A 150 -12.77 3.30 -6.31
C VAL A 150 -12.55 2.15 -7.30
N PRO A 151 -11.38 2.03 -7.95
CA PRO A 151 -11.08 0.94 -8.86
C PRO A 151 -11.28 -0.43 -8.20
N ALA A 152 -11.91 -1.36 -8.93
CA ALA A 152 -12.25 -2.69 -8.38
C ALA A 152 -11.02 -3.56 -8.11
N ASP A 153 -9.91 -3.30 -8.79
CA ASP A 153 -8.60 -3.95 -8.66
C ASP A 153 -7.70 -3.30 -7.60
N ALA A 154 -8.12 -2.17 -7.00
CA ALA A 154 -7.38 -1.56 -5.90
C ALA A 154 -7.44 -2.43 -4.65
N ALA A 155 -6.32 -3.04 -4.28
CA ALA A 155 -6.15 -3.79 -3.04
C ALA A 155 -5.95 -2.87 -1.83
N ASN A 156 -5.42 -1.66 -2.05
CA ASN A 156 -5.24 -0.64 -1.02
C ASN A 156 -5.62 0.74 -1.55
N THR A 157 -6.19 1.57 -0.68
CA THR A 157 -6.60 2.95 -0.98
C THR A 157 -6.16 3.85 0.17
N VAL A 158 -5.33 4.85 -0.13
CA VAL A 158 -4.82 5.81 0.86
C VAL A 158 -5.12 7.22 0.39
N VAL A 159 -5.75 8.02 1.25
CA VAL A 159 -5.95 9.45 1.03
C VAL A 159 -4.96 10.21 1.93
N THR A 160 -4.22 11.11 1.34
CA THR A 160 -3.30 12.03 2.03
C THR A 160 -3.68 13.47 1.72
N VAL A 161 -3.52 14.33 2.72
CA VAL A 161 -3.75 15.78 2.60
C VAL A 161 -2.48 16.50 3.03
N VAL A 162 -2.02 17.43 2.23
CA VAL A 162 -0.86 18.28 2.54
C VAL A 162 -1.33 19.69 2.82
N ILE A 163 -0.92 20.25 3.95
CA ILE A 163 -1.21 21.61 4.42
C ILE A 163 0.05 22.15 5.09
N ASN A 164 0.50 23.32 4.73
CA ASN A 164 1.71 23.94 5.32
C ASN A 164 2.94 23.00 5.30
N GLY A 165 3.07 22.16 4.25
CA GLY A 165 4.13 21.17 4.11
C GLY A 165 4.03 19.95 5.03
N GLN A 166 2.97 19.85 5.85
CA GLN A 166 2.68 18.66 6.66
C GLN A 166 1.73 17.71 5.93
N THR A 167 1.99 16.40 6.02
CA THR A 167 1.14 15.38 5.41
C THR A 167 0.28 14.71 6.48
N TYR A 168 -1.02 14.69 6.24
CA TYR A 168 -2.03 14.04 7.07
C TYR A 168 -2.65 12.88 6.31
N THR A 169 -2.79 11.72 6.96
CA THR A 169 -3.50 10.57 6.37
C THR A 169 -4.96 10.61 6.80
N ALA A 170 -5.85 10.58 5.83
CA ALA A 170 -7.29 10.61 6.06
C ALA A 170 -7.86 9.20 6.33
N THR A 171 -9.00 9.18 7.01
CA THR A 171 -9.84 7.99 7.13
C THR A 171 -10.82 7.97 5.96
N VAL A 172 -10.93 6.83 5.27
CA VAL A 172 -11.85 6.62 4.16
C VAL A 172 -13.05 5.80 4.65
N ASP A 173 -14.27 6.29 4.41
CA ASP A 173 -15.50 5.54 4.53
C ASP A 173 -15.99 5.11 3.14
N SER A 174 -15.66 3.88 2.76
CA SER A 174 -16.02 3.32 1.46
C SER A 174 -17.54 3.12 1.30
N THR A 175 -18.29 3.01 2.40
CA THR A 175 -19.74 2.83 2.37
C THR A 175 -20.45 4.16 2.10
N ALA A 176 -20.00 5.23 2.76
CA ALA A 176 -20.52 6.58 2.53
C ALA A 176 -19.95 7.21 1.24
N GLY A 177 -18.80 6.73 0.78
CA GLY A 177 -18.08 7.31 -0.37
C GLY A 177 -17.46 8.66 -0.01
N THR A 178 -16.91 8.78 1.20
CA THR A 178 -16.31 10.00 1.76
C THR A 178 -14.97 9.72 2.41
N TRP A 179 -14.21 10.77 2.62
CA TRP A 179 -13.01 10.72 3.44
C TRP A 179 -12.99 11.90 4.42
N THR A 180 -12.25 11.76 5.51
CA THR A 180 -12.16 12.78 6.55
C THR A 180 -10.79 12.76 7.23
N VAL A 181 -10.28 13.94 7.58
CA VAL A 181 -9.04 14.10 8.34
C VAL A 181 -9.15 15.27 9.31
N SER A 182 -8.57 15.14 10.49
CA SER A 182 -8.48 16.22 11.49
C SER A 182 -7.11 16.85 11.40
N VAL A 183 -7.07 18.18 11.18
CA VAL A 183 -5.84 18.96 11.04
C VAL A 183 -5.82 20.11 12.06
N PRO A 184 -4.66 20.51 12.60
CA PRO A 184 -4.57 21.69 13.46
C PRO A 184 -4.95 22.96 12.70
N GLY A 185 -5.82 23.79 13.27
CA GLY A 185 -6.14 25.12 12.68
C GLY A 185 -4.94 26.04 12.56
N SER A 186 -3.93 25.84 13.41
CA SER A 186 -2.63 26.53 13.30
C SER A 186 -1.91 26.25 11.99
N ASP A 187 -2.01 25.03 11.45
CA ASP A 187 -1.37 24.68 10.17
C ASP A 187 -2.12 25.32 9.00
N LEU A 188 -3.47 25.35 9.07
CA LEU A 188 -4.29 26.08 8.11
C LEU A 188 -3.99 27.60 8.11
N THR A 189 -3.75 28.19 9.29
CA THR A 189 -3.40 29.62 9.36
C THR A 189 -1.98 29.93 8.92
N ALA A 190 -1.04 28.99 9.15
CA ALA A 190 0.37 29.14 8.75
C ALA A 190 0.63 28.82 7.29
N ASP A 191 -0.27 28.09 6.64
CA ASP A 191 -0.17 27.70 5.25
C ASP A 191 -0.11 28.93 4.33
N ALA A 192 0.94 29.02 3.49
CA ALA A 192 1.28 30.23 2.76
C ALA A 192 0.31 30.52 1.61
N ASP A 193 -0.15 29.48 0.91
CA ASP A 193 -1.01 29.59 -0.28
C ASP A 193 -2.49 29.38 0.03
N LYS A 194 -2.82 29.00 1.29
CA LYS A 194 -4.19 28.73 1.73
C LYS A 194 -4.90 27.69 0.85
N THR A 195 -4.15 26.65 0.47
CA THR A 195 -4.62 25.58 -0.39
C THR A 195 -4.46 24.23 0.29
N ILE A 196 -5.50 23.44 0.29
CA ILE A 196 -5.46 22.03 0.67
C ILE A 196 -5.12 21.22 -0.57
N ASP A 197 -3.99 20.51 -0.54
CA ASP A 197 -3.62 19.55 -1.58
C ASP A 197 -3.97 18.15 -1.10
N ALA A 198 -4.97 17.55 -1.73
CA ALA A 198 -5.39 16.19 -1.43
C ALA A 198 -5.01 15.24 -2.57
N LYS A 199 -4.59 14.02 -2.19
CA LYS A 199 -4.23 12.96 -3.11
C LYS A 199 -4.79 11.63 -2.62
N VAL A 200 -5.49 10.92 -3.49
CA VAL A 200 -5.79 9.50 -3.29
C VAL A 200 -4.83 8.64 -4.11
N THR A 201 -4.28 7.61 -3.49
CA THR A 201 -3.42 6.62 -4.14
C THR A 201 -4.09 5.25 -4.02
N PHE A 202 -4.24 4.59 -5.14
CA PHE A 202 -4.73 3.22 -5.26
C PHE A 202 -3.56 2.31 -5.59
N THR A 203 -3.46 1.18 -4.90
CA THR A 203 -2.42 0.18 -5.16
C THR A 203 -3.10 -1.17 -5.36
N ASP A 204 -2.78 -1.88 -6.45
CA ASP A 204 -3.29 -3.22 -6.72
C ASP A 204 -2.56 -4.32 -5.92
N ALA A 205 -2.93 -5.58 -6.16
CA ALA A 205 -2.31 -6.73 -5.50
C ALA A 205 -0.86 -6.98 -5.96
N ALA A 206 -0.47 -6.50 -7.15
CA ALA A 206 0.88 -6.62 -7.68
C ALA A 206 1.81 -5.47 -7.20
N GLY A 207 1.26 -4.44 -6.54
CA GLY A 207 2.00 -3.30 -6.01
C GLY A 207 2.06 -2.11 -6.97
N ASN A 208 1.41 -2.17 -8.15
CA ASN A 208 1.34 -1.02 -9.04
C ASN A 208 0.39 0.04 -8.46
N SER A 209 0.72 1.31 -8.64
CA SER A 209 -0.04 2.40 -8.06
C SER A 209 -0.48 3.44 -9.08
N SER A 210 -1.70 3.93 -8.91
CA SER A 210 -2.27 5.07 -9.62
C SER A 210 -2.82 6.10 -8.64
N SER A 211 -2.97 7.36 -9.04
CA SER A 211 -3.45 8.39 -8.12
C SER A 211 -4.31 9.44 -8.81
N VAL A 212 -5.20 10.06 -8.01
CA VAL A 212 -6.00 11.22 -8.37
C VAL A 212 -5.75 12.31 -7.34
N ASN A 213 -5.65 13.56 -7.78
CA ASN A 213 -5.45 14.72 -6.92
C ASN A 213 -6.65 15.67 -7.03
N ASP A 214 -6.92 16.39 -5.96
CA ASP A 214 -7.82 17.54 -5.94
C ASP A 214 -7.29 18.60 -4.98
N THR A 215 -7.65 19.86 -5.21
CA THR A 215 -7.21 20.98 -4.38
C THR A 215 -8.38 21.88 -4.02
N HIS A 216 -8.35 22.45 -2.84
CA HIS A 216 -9.36 23.40 -2.38
C HIS A 216 -8.73 24.60 -1.70
N THR A 217 -9.09 25.82 -2.11
CA THR A 217 -8.61 27.05 -1.50
C THR A 217 -9.56 27.53 -0.41
N TYR A 218 -9.03 28.14 0.63
CA TYR A 218 -9.79 28.72 1.74
C TYR A 218 -9.23 30.10 2.10
N THR A 219 -9.92 30.81 2.98
CA THR A 219 -9.46 32.09 3.50
C THR A 219 -9.28 32.02 5.02
N VAL A 220 -8.51 32.96 5.57
CA VAL A 220 -8.27 33.07 7.02
C VAL A 220 -8.62 34.49 7.46
N ASP A 221 -9.50 34.60 8.44
CA ASP A 221 -9.83 35.84 9.14
C ASP A 221 -9.89 35.58 10.64
N THR A 222 -8.85 35.95 11.35
CA THR A 222 -8.74 35.78 12.82
C THR A 222 -8.88 37.10 13.57
N VAL A 223 -9.27 38.17 12.89
CA VAL A 223 -9.41 39.50 13.48
C VAL A 223 -10.87 39.71 13.93
N ALA A 224 -11.06 39.94 15.23
CA ALA A 224 -12.38 40.28 15.73
C ALA A 224 -12.78 41.71 15.30
N PRO A 225 -14.06 41.94 14.99
CA PRO A 225 -14.52 43.30 14.69
C PRO A 225 -14.31 44.24 15.86
N ASN A 226 -14.16 45.51 15.57
CA ASN A 226 -14.07 46.55 16.59
C ASN A 226 -15.34 46.59 17.45
N ALA A 227 -15.21 46.92 18.73
CA ALA A 227 -16.35 47.06 19.63
C ALA A 227 -17.35 48.10 19.08
N PRO A 228 -18.65 47.80 19.10
CA PRO A 228 -19.66 48.75 18.68
C PRO A 228 -19.69 49.94 19.61
N VAL A 229 -20.03 51.09 19.07
CA VAL A 229 -20.22 52.32 19.83
C VAL A 229 -21.74 52.63 19.92
N LEU A 230 -22.26 52.69 21.13
CA LEU A 230 -23.67 53.05 21.37
C LEU A 230 -23.82 54.57 21.43
N ASP A 231 -24.86 55.10 20.82
CA ASP A 231 -25.27 56.47 20.98
C ASP A 231 -25.90 56.68 22.37
N PRO A 232 -25.97 57.95 22.85
CA PRO A 232 -26.64 58.25 24.12
C PRO A 232 -28.10 57.70 24.12
N ILE A 233 -28.44 56.92 25.16
CA ILE A 233 -29.72 56.25 25.27
C ILE A 233 -30.67 57.09 26.13
N ASN A 234 -31.92 57.23 25.72
CA ASN A 234 -33.02 57.78 26.52
C ASN A 234 -34.17 56.77 26.65
N ALA A 235 -35.22 57.13 27.37
CA ALA A 235 -36.32 56.19 27.67
C ALA A 235 -37.33 55.98 26.51
N THR A 236 -37.25 56.75 25.45
CA THR A 236 -38.29 56.83 24.40
C THR A 236 -37.82 56.53 23.00
N ASP A 237 -36.54 56.74 22.69
CA ASP A 237 -36.00 56.57 21.35
C ASP A 237 -35.40 55.17 21.16
N PRO A 238 -35.37 54.68 19.91
CA PRO A 238 -34.72 53.41 19.60
C PRO A 238 -33.24 53.47 20.02
N VAL A 239 -32.72 52.34 20.48
CA VAL A 239 -31.25 52.20 20.71
C VAL A 239 -30.55 52.20 19.36
N SER A 240 -29.55 53.08 19.20
CA SER A 240 -28.74 53.22 17.98
C SER A 240 -27.25 53.25 18.30
N GLY A 241 -26.45 53.10 17.28
CA GLY A 241 -25.01 53.09 17.38
C GLY A 241 -24.33 52.78 16.07
N THR A 242 -23.01 52.61 16.10
CA THR A 242 -22.18 52.23 14.97
C THR A 242 -21.39 50.96 15.26
N ALA A 243 -21.21 50.14 14.26
CA ALA A 243 -20.40 48.92 14.31
C ALA A 243 -19.65 48.74 13.00
N GLU A 244 -18.75 47.81 12.96
CA GLU A 244 -18.04 47.42 11.74
C GLU A 244 -19.05 46.90 10.68
N ALA A 245 -18.88 47.36 9.44
CA ALA A 245 -19.76 46.98 8.35
C ALA A 245 -19.75 45.45 8.13
N GLY A 246 -20.94 44.83 8.05
CA GLY A 246 -21.11 43.39 7.90
C GLY A 246 -21.12 42.59 9.20
N SER A 247 -20.79 43.23 10.36
CA SER A 247 -20.88 42.57 11.67
C SER A 247 -22.34 42.43 12.16
N THR A 248 -22.62 41.38 12.93
CA THR A 248 -23.89 41.24 13.63
C THR A 248 -23.81 41.86 15.02
N VAL A 249 -24.68 42.82 15.31
CA VAL A 249 -24.80 43.45 16.62
C VAL A 249 -25.93 42.86 17.43
N THR A 250 -25.62 42.35 18.64
CA THR A 250 -26.61 41.85 19.59
C THR A 250 -26.76 42.86 20.73
N VAL A 251 -27.95 43.37 20.96
CA VAL A 251 -28.29 44.25 22.07
C VAL A 251 -29.06 43.46 23.12
N THR A 252 -28.58 43.44 24.38
CA THR A 252 -29.24 42.79 25.51
C THR A 252 -29.82 43.85 26.43
N TYR A 253 -31.09 43.73 26.77
CA TYR A 253 -31.77 44.54 27.74
C TYR A 253 -31.80 43.86 29.11
N PRO A 254 -31.81 44.56 30.22
CA PRO A 254 -31.86 44.02 31.57
C PRO A 254 -33.20 43.25 31.84
#